data_e8ab762308007dc9d62eb5f248ff2d13
#
_entry.id   e8ab762308007dc9d62eb5f248ff2d13
#
_cell.length_a   1.000
_cell.length_b   1.000
_cell.length_c   1.000
_cell.angle_alpha   90.00
_cell.angle_beta   90.00
_cell.angle_gamma   90.00
#
_symmetry.space_group_name_H-M   'P 1'
#
loop_
_entity.id
_entity.type
_entity.pdbx_description
1 polymer ?
#
loop_
_entity_poly.entity_id
_entity_poly.type
_entity_poly.pdbx_seq_one_letter_code
_entity_poly.pdbx_strand_id
1 'polypeptide(L)'
;MVLCAASTRFLEVARIAAQWSKDPKARVGAVIVDAQGQIAGVGYNGFPKLVEDSAERYGDVDTKLEMVVHAEENAVLGAGVRTRGGSIYVYGKPICARCAGSIIQSGIKRVVAEKPRRGTDSKWDKSGQIANQMLAEAKVKFVAFDRSRT
;
A
#
# COMPACT_ATOMS: atom_id res chain seq x y z
N MET A 1 -5.40 -19.54 -2.83
CA MET A 1 -5.91 -19.00 -4.11
C MET A 1 -4.72 -18.47 -4.88
N VAL A 2 -4.54 -18.94 -6.09
CA VAL A 2 -3.45 -18.48 -6.97
C VAL A 2 -3.85 -17.13 -7.56
N LEU A 3 -2.94 -16.16 -7.56
CA LEU A 3 -3.15 -14.88 -8.23
C LEU A 3 -3.23 -15.09 -9.75
N CYS A 4 -4.07 -14.32 -10.43
CA CYS A 4 -4.04 -14.32 -11.88
C CYS A 4 -2.77 -13.65 -12.41
N ALA A 5 -2.35 -13.99 -13.63
CA ALA A 5 -1.11 -13.47 -14.22
C ALA A 5 -1.04 -11.93 -14.25
N ALA A 6 -2.17 -11.24 -14.47
CA ALA A 6 -2.22 -9.78 -14.43
C ALA A 6 -1.90 -9.24 -13.02
N SER A 7 -2.47 -9.83 -11.97
CA SER A 7 -2.18 -9.43 -10.58
C SER A 7 -0.72 -9.63 -10.21
N THR A 8 -0.10 -10.72 -10.66
CA THR A 8 1.32 -10.99 -10.44
C THR A 8 2.20 -9.90 -11.06
N ARG A 9 1.94 -9.51 -12.30
CA ARG A 9 2.70 -8.44 -12.99
C ARG A 9 2.61 -7.10 -12.26
N PHE A 10 1.42 -6.70 -11.79
CA PHE A 10 1.27 -5.44 -11.05
C PHE A 10 1.94 -5.49 -9.67
N LEU A 11 1.95 -6.64 -9.01
CA LEU A 11 2.72 -6.83 -7.78
C LEU A 11 4.23 -6.76 -8.02
N GLU A 12 4.73 -7.22 -9.16
CA GLU A 12 6.14 -7.06 -9.53
C GLU A 12 6.52 -5.58 -9.69
N VAL A 13 5.66 -4.76 -10.30
CA VAL A 13 5.87 -3.31 -10.39
C VAL A 13 5.86 -2.69 -8.99
N ALA A 14 4.93 -3.07 -8.12
CA ALA A 14 4.90 -2.61 -6.73
C ALA A 14 6.17 -3.02 -5.97
N ARG A 15 6.68 -4.23 -6.18
CA ARG A 15 7.94 -4.71 -5.59
C ARG A 15 9.15 -3.89 -6.04
N ILE A 16 9.22 -3.54 -7.31
CA ILE A 16 10.28 -2.68 -7.84
C ILE A 16 10.16 -1.27 -7.22
N ALA A 17 8.96 -0.71 -7.18
CA ALA A 17 8.72 0.60 -6.57
C ALA A 17 9.11 0.63 -5.08
N ALA A 18 8.89 -0.45 -4.34
CA ALA A 18 9.32 -0.56 -2.94
C ALA A 18 10.83 -0.37 -2.76
N GLN A 19 11.63 -0.76 -3.74
CA GLN A 19 13.10 -0.60 -3.70
C GLN A 19 13.55 0.86 -3.79
N TRP A 20 12.69 1.75 -4.28
CA TRP A 20 12.98 3.19 -4.36
C TRP A 20 12.83 3.89 -3.02
N SER A 21 12.18 3.27 -2.05
CA SER A 21 12.09 3.81 -0.69
C SER A 21 13.47 3.86 -0.03
N LYS A 22 13.75 4.99 0.63
CA LYS A 22 14.97 5.18 1.44
C LYS A 22 14.83 4.65 2.86
N ASP A 23 13.63 4.20 3.26
CA ASP A 23 13.41 3.65 4.59
C ASP A 23 14.29 2.40 4.80
N PRO A 24 15.17 2.39 5.82
CA PRO A 24 16.09 1.28 6.03
C PRO A 24 15.41 0.01 6.59
N LYS A 25 14.19 0.13 7.12
CA LYS A 25 13.50 -0.96 7.83
C LYS A 25 12.27 -1.48 7.12
N ALA A 26 11.53 -0.60 6.45
CA ALA A 26 10.22 -0.93 5.88
C ALA A 26 10.03 -0.27 4.51
N ARG A 27 10.31 -1.01 3.46
CA ARG A 27 10.13 -0.57 2.07
C ARG A 27 8.82 -1.11 1.53
N VAL A 28 7.95 -0.22 1.12
CA VAL A 28 6.62 -0.53 0.60
C VAL A 28 6.45 0.13 -0.75
N GLY A 29 5.85 -0.59 -1.69
CA GLY A 29 5.47 -0.07 -3.00
C GLY A 29 4.01 -0.34 -3.29
N ALA A 30 3.38 0.57 -4.02
CA ALA A 30 1.98 0.47 -4.40
C ALA A 30 1.77 0.87 -5.86
N VAL A 31 0.84 0.19 -6.52
CA VAL A 31 0.46 0.46 -7.91
C VAL A 31 -1.05 0.57 -7.98
N ILE A 32 -1.53 1.67 -8.56
CA ILE A 32 -2.94 1.84 -8.93
C ILE A 32 -3.10 1.40 -10.38
N VAL A 33 -4.09 0.55 -10.59
CA VAL A 33 -4.55 0.16 -11.92
C VAL A 33 -5.99 0.67 -12.08
N ASP A 34 -6.24 1.45 -13.11
CA ASP A 34 -7.56 2.04 -13.35
C ASP A 34 -8.60 1.00 -13.81
N ALA A 35 -9.84 1.46 -13.99
CA ALA A 35 -10.94 0.59 -14.42
C ALA A 35 -10.74 0.01 -15.82
N GLN A 36 -9.85 0.58 -16.65
CA GLN A 36 -9.49 0.10 -17.98
C GLN A 36 -8.30 -0.88 -17.95
N GLY A 37 -7.72 -1.17 -16.78
CA GLY A 37 -6.61 -2.09 -16.63
C GLY A 37 -5.22 -1.47 -16.87
N GLN A 38 -5.13 -0.14 -16.88
CA GLN A 38 -3.87 0.58 -17.10
C GLN A 38 -3.29 1.09 -15.78
N ILE A 39 -1.97 1.12 -15.66
CA ILE A 39 -1.30 1.73 -14.52
C ILE A 39 -1.58 3.23 -14.51
N ALA A 40 -2.20 3.70 -13.44
CA ALA A 40 -2.59 5.08 -13.22
C ALA A 40 -1.72 5.82 -12.21
N GLY A 41 -1.07 5.08 -11.30
CA GLY A 41 -0.21 5.67 -10.29
C GLY A 41 0.72 4.63 -9.69
N VAL A 42 1.91 5.08 -9.31
CA VAL A 42 2.91 4.29 -8.60
C VAL A 42 3.35 5.08 -7.38
N GLY A 43 3.45 4.43 -6.24
CA GLY A 43 3.91 5.04 -5.00
C GLY A 43 4.89 4.15 -4.24
N TYR A 44 5.73 4.78 -3.46
CA TYR A 44 6.56 4.13 -2.46
C TYR A 44 6.60 5.02 -1.21
N ASN A 45 6.88 4.43 -0.06
CA ASN A 45 6.89 5.19 1.19
C ASN A 45 8.14 6.07 1.32
N GLY A 46 7.94 7.28 1.82
CA GLY A 46 9.02 8.25 2.01
C GLY A 46 8.49 9.57 2.55
N PHE A 47 9.40 10.49 2.85
CA PHE A 47 9.02 11.83 3.26
C PHE A 47 8.46 12.63 2.07
N PRO A 48 7.60 13.62 2.32
CA PRO A 48 7.02 14.45 1.27
C PRO A 48 8.10 15.13 0.42
N LYS A 49 7.75 15.46 -0.82
CA LYS A 49 8.64 16.23 -1.72
C LYS A 49 9.11 17.52 -1.03
N LEU A 50 10.37 17.86 -1.20
CA LEU A 50 11.03 19.04 -0.64
C LEU A 50 11.21 19.00 0.90
N VAL A 51 10.73 17.98 1.58
CA VAL A 51 11.07 17.71 2.97
C VAL A 51 12.41 16.97 3.01
N GLU A 52 13.31 17.41 3.87
CA GLU A 52 14.62 16.76 4.03
C GLU A 52 14.46 15.30 4.47
N ASP A 53 15.04 14.38 3.71
CA ASP A 53 14.94 12.94 3.92
C ASP A 53 16.27 12.34 4.43
N SER A 54 16.81 12.93 5.48
CA SER A 54 18.09 12.50 6.06
C SER A 54 18.01 11.14 6.75
N ALA A 55 19.13 10.44 6.81
CA ALA A 55 19.26 9.16 7.51
C ALA A 55 18.93 9.30 9.02
N GLU A 56 19.25 10.44 9.61
CA GLU A 56 18.93 10.77 11.01
C GLU A 56 17.42 10.73 11.25
N ARG A 57 16.62 11.36 10.39
CA ARG A 57 15.15 11.34 10.50
C ARG A 57 14.55 9.94 10.31
N TYR A 58 15.12 9.13 9.44
CA TYR A 58 14.72 7.73 9.31
C TYR A 58 15.12 6.89 10.53
N GLY A 59 16.17 7.27 11.24
CA GLY A 59 16.62 6.63 12.49
C GLY A 59 15.74 6.95 13.69
N ASP A 60 15.12 8.13 13.72
CA ASP A 60 14.16 8.52 14.77
C ASP A 60 12.75 7.99 14.39
N VAL A 61 12.34 6.93 15.07
CA VAL A 61 11.08 6.22 14.77
C VAL A 61 9.87 7.13 14.88
N ASP A 62 9.79 7.96 15.91
CA ASP A 62 8.62 8.82 16.15
C ASP A 62 8.54 9.91 15.08
N THR A 63 9.63 10.62 14.81
CA THR A 63 9.70 11.59 13.72
C THR A 63 9.39 10.96 12.38
N LYS A 64 9.95 9.80 12.08
CA LYS A 64 9.65 9.07 10.83
C LYS A 64 8.15 8.76 10.69
N LEU A 65 7.51 8.25 11.72
CA LEU A 65 6.10 7.88 11.67
C LEU A 65 5.17 9.08 11.47
N GLU A 66 5.55 10.25 11.98
CA GLU A 66 4.80 11.49 11.77
C GLU A 66 4.97 12.06 10.35
N MET A 67 6.17 11.97 9.80
CA MET A 67 6.52 12.64 8.54
C MET A 67 6.32 11.78 7.29
N VAL A 68 6.32 10.44 7.42
CA VAL A 68 6.25 9.54 6.26
C VAL A 68 4.89 9.54 5.60
N VAL A 69 4.90 9.63 4.28
CA VAL A 69 3.73 9.34 3.43
C VAL A 69 3.84 7.88 2.99
N HIS A 70 2.76 7.11 3.18
CA HIS A 70 2.74 5.70 2.82
C HIS A 70 2.69 5.50 1.29
N ALA A 71 3.15 4.36 0.83
CA ALA A 71 3.18 4.02 -0.59
C ALA A 71 1.79 4.10 -1.23
N GLU A 72 0.78 3.61 -0.51
CA GLU A 72 -0.61 3.62 -0.94
C GLU A 72 -1.14 5.05 -1.14
N GLU A 73 -0.84 5.93 -0.18
CA GLU A 73 -1.23 7.35 -0.27
C GLU A 73 -0.55 8.02 -1.46
N ASN A 74 0.75 7.81 -1.65
CA ASN A 74 1.48 8.35 -2.79
C ASN A 74 0.91 7.85 -4.12
N ALA A 75 0.57 6.57 -4.22
CA ALA A 75 -0.05 6.01 -5.43
C ALA A 75 -1.44 6.60 -5.70
N VAL A 76 -2.27 6.75 -4.68
CA VAL A 76 -3.62 7.36 -4.78
C VAL A 76 -3.53 8.81 -5.20
N LEU A 77 -2.64 9.60 -4.59
CA LEU A 77 -2.41 10.99 -4.97
C LEU A 77 -1.94 11.12 -6.42
N GLY A 78 -1.03 10.25 -6.85
CA GLY A 78 -0.52 10.24 -8.22
C GLY A 78 -1.57 9.86 -9.27
N ALA A 79 -2.45 8.91 -8.94
CA ALA A 79 -3.51 8.44 -9.85
C ALA A 79 -4.69 9.43 -9.94
N GLY A 80 -4.96 10.18 -8.89
CA GLY A 80 -6.06 11.14 -8.84
C GLY A 80 -7.41 10.46 -9.13
N VAL A 81 -8.20 11.04 -10.01
CA VAL A 81 -9.56 10.55 -10.36
C VAL A 81 -9.56 9.16 -11.03
N ARG A 82 -8.43 8.71 -11.55
CA ARG A 82 -8.29 7.39 -12.18
C ARG A 82 -8.31 6.23 -11.19
N THR A 83 -8.35 6.51 -9.89
CA THR A 83 -8.56 5.49 -8.83
C THR A 83 -9.97 4.89 -8.89
N ARG A 84 -10.96 5.65 -9.34
CA ARG A 84 -12.38 5.26 -9.32
C ARG A 84 -12.64 3.98 -10.11
N GLY A 85 -13.21 2.99 -9.44
CA GLY A 85 -13.47 1.68 -10.04
C GLY A 85 -12.23 0.79 -10.26
N GLY A 86 -11.06 1.30 -9.93
CA GLY A 86 -9.79 0.62 -10.13
C GLY A 86 -9.39 -0.33 -9.00
N SER A 87 -8.13 -0.72 -9.06
CA SER A 87 -7.50 -1.64 -8.10
C SER A 87 -6.18 -1.06 -7.58
N ILE A 88 -5.82 -1.43 -6.35
CA ILE A 88 -4.50 -1.15 -5.78
C ILE A 88 -3.75 -2.45 -5.47
N TYR A 89 -2.48 -2.50 -5.81
CA TYR A 89 -1.56 -3.60 -5.55
C TYR A 89 -0.45 -3.09 -4.64
N VAL A 90 -0.28 -3.71 -3.47
CA VAL A 90 0.67 -3.25 -2.45
C VAL A 90 1.62 -4.37 -2.06
N TYR A 91 2.92 -4.08 -2.11
CA TYR A 91 3.99 -4.99 -1.76
C TYR A 91 4.80 -4.44 -0.59
N GLY A 92 5.10 -5.29 0.39
CA GLY A 92 6.03 -5.01 1.48
C GLY A 92 5.39 -4.95 2.86
N LYS A 93 4.12 -4.59 2.97
CA LYS A 93 3.34 -4.54 4.22
C LYS A 93 1.86 -4.76 3.97
N PRO A 94 1.10 -5.25 4.98
CA PRO A 94 -0.36 -5.17 4.97
C PRO A 94 -0.85 -3.71 4.92
N ILE A 95 -2.05 -3.52 4.39
CA ILE A 95 -2.73 -2.20 4.40
C ILE A 95 -3.01 -1.79 5.85
N CYS A 96 -2.67 -0.58 6.24
CA CYS A 96 -3.05 -0.01 7.54
C CYS A 96 -4.43 0.67 7.46
N ALA A 97 -5.05 0.93 8.63
CA ALA A 97 -6.38 1.54 8.71
C ALA A 97 -6.44 2.92 8.05
N ARG A 98 -5.39 3.75 8.19
CA ARG A 98 -5.31 5.06 7.53
C ARG A 98 -5.35 4.94 6.01
N CYS A 99 -4.53 4.05 5.44
CA CYS A 99 -4.52 3.82 4.00
C CYS A 99 -5.82 3.21 3.50
N ALA A 100 -6.46 2.31 4.27
CA ALA A 100 -7.79 1.79 3.93
C ALA A 100 -8.82 2.91 3.76
N GLY A 101 -8.80 3.91 4.64
CA GLY A 101 -9.66 5.10 4.53
C GLY A 101 -9.45 5.83 3.20
N SER A 102 -8.21 6.12 2.85
CA SER A 102 -7.87 6.80 1.59
C SER A 102 -8.26 5.96 0.35
N ILE A 103 -8.02 4.66 0.40
CA ILE A 103 -8.39 3.71 -0.66
C ILE A 103 -9.91 3.71 -0.89
N ILE A 104 -10.69 3.60 0.18
CA ILE A 104 -12.16 3.60 0.11
C ILE A 104 -12.68 4.92 -0.46
N GLN A 105 -12.22 6.05 0.09
CA GLN A 105 -12.68 7.39 -0.33
C GLN A 105 -12.29 7.71 -1.77
N SER A 106 -11.18 7.16 -2.27
CA SER A 106 -10.76 7.34 -3.67
C SER A 106 -11.59 6.52 -4.68
N GLY A 107 -12.48 5.64 -4.22
CA GLY A 107 -13.36 4.84 -5.07
C GLY A 107 -12.72 3.56 -5.64
N ILE A 108 -11.60 3.13 -5.11
CA ILE A 108 -10.98 1.84 -5.46
C ILE A 108 -11.92 0.70 -5.04
N LYS A 109 -12.05 -0.32 -5.90
CA LYS A 109 -12.95 -1.47 -5.70
C LYS A 109 -12.24 -2.77 -5.35
N ARG A 110 -10.92 -2.83 -5.52
CA ARG A 110 -10.15 -4.03 -5.26
C ARG A 110 -8.78 -3.69 -4.67
N VAL A 111 -8.39 -4.43 -3.64
CA VAL A 111 -7.07 -4.38 -3.00
C VAL A 111 -6.40 -5.73 -3.14
N VAL A 112 -5.15 -5.75 -3.57
CA VAL A 112 -4.27 -6.92 -3.58
C VAL A 112 -3.07 -6.60 -2.69
N ALA A 113 -2.97 -7.25 -1.54
CA ALA A 113 -1.95 -6.95 -0.54
C ALA A 113 -1.63 -8.16 0.35
N GLU A 114 -0.58 -8.06 1.14
CA GLU A 114 -0.27 -9.05 2.16
C GLU A 114 -1.35 -9.04 3.25
N LYS A 115 -1.62 -10.21 3.80
CA LYS A 115 -2.57 -10.36 4.90
C LYS A 115 -1.92 -10.01 6.23
N PRO A 116 -2.56 -9.22 7.11
CA PRO A 116 -2.05 -9.00 8.46
C PRO A 116 -2.05 -10.32 9.25
N ARG A 117 -1.02 -10.52 10.08
CA ARG A 117 -0.94 -11.68 10.96
C ARG A 117 -1.94 -11.55 12.11
N ARG A 118 -2.50 -12.66 12.54
CA ARG A 118 -3.39 -12.72 13.71
C ARG A 118 -2.61 -13.13 14.94
N GLY A 119 -3.09 -12.73 16.11
CA GLY A 119 -2.53 -13.14 17.40
C GLY A 119 -1.15 -12.54 17.71
N THR A 120 -0.77 -11.44 17.04
CA THR A 120 0.43 -10.68 17.36
C THR A 120 0.09 -9.40 18.11
N ASP A 121 1.03 -8.90 18.90
CA ASP A 121 0.92 -7.58 19.54
C ASP A 121 1.41 -6.42 18.67
N SER A 122 1.80 -6.72 17.43
CA SER A 122 2.22 -5.72 16.47
C SER A 122 1.09 -4.72 16.19
N LYS A 123 1.37 -3.43 16.41
CA LYS A 123 0.43 -2.35 16.04
C LYS A 123 0.06 -2.36 14.55
N TRP A 124 0.97 -2.82 13.70
CA TRP A 124 0.76 -2.92 12.26
C TRP A 124 -0.22 -4.03 11.89
N ASP A 125 -0.13 -5.18 12.54
CA ASP A 125 -1.07 -6.27 12.32
C ASP A 125 -2.46 -5.91 12.87
N LYS A 126 -2.54 -5.24 14.04
CA LYS A 126 -3.81 -4.71 14.59
C LYS A 126 -4.45 -3.68 13.66
N SER A 127 -3.68 -2.72 13.16
CA SER A 127 -4.14 -1.74 12.17
C SER A 127 -4.60 -2.40 10.87
N GLY A 128 -3.90 -3.45 10.41
CA GLY A 128 -4.27 -4.22 9.24
C GLY A 128 -5.58 -4.99 9.40
N GLN A 129 -5.88 -5.50 10.59
CA GLN A 129 -7.17 -6.14 10.88
C GLN A 129 -8.33 -5.15 10.82
N ILE A 130 -8.14 -3.93 11.37
CA ILE A 130 -9.10 -2.83 11.26
C ILE A 130 -9.29 -2.44 9.80
N ALA A 131 -8.20 -2.32 9.03
CA ALA A 131 -8.24 -2.03 7.60
C ALA A 131 -9.10 -3.06 6.84
N ASN A 132 -8.91 -4.35 7.12
CA ASN A 132 -9.68 -5.42 6.49
C ASN A 132 -11.17 -5.33 6.83
N GLN A 133 -11.52 -4.98 8.07
CA GLN A 133 -12.90 -4.72 8.45
C GLN A 133 -13.49 -3.54 7.66
N MET A 134 -12.78 -2.41 7.59
CA MET A 134 -13.21 -1.23 6.84
C MET A 134 -13.44 -1.56 5.34
N LEU A 135 -12.50 -2.27 4.73
CA LEU A 135 -12.60 -2.67 3.32
C LEU A 135 -13.81 -3.59 3.08
N ALA A 136 -14.07 -4.54 3.99
CA ALA A 136 -15.21 -5.44 3.89
C ALA A 136 -16.55 -4.69 4.01
N GLU A 137 -16.68 -3.79 4.99
CA GLU A 137 -17.88 -2.95 5.17
C GLU A 137 -18.14 -2.05 3.95
N ALA A 138 -17.07 -1.50 3.36
CA ALA A 138 -17.14 -0.68 2.15
C ALA A 138 -17.32 -1.50 0.86
N LYS A 139 -17.42 -2.84 0.96
CA LYS A 139 -17.53 -3.77 -0.19
C LYS A 139 -16.36 -3.67 -1.18
N VAL A 140 -15.18 -3.35 -0.68
CA VAL A 140 -13.93 -3.40 -1.45
C VAL A 140 -13.39 -4.82 -1.40
N LYS A 141 -13.18 -5.43 -2.57
CA LYS A 141 -12.69 -6.80 -2.67
C LYS A 141 -11.22 -6.87 -2.21
N PHE A 142 -10.94 -7.61 -1.14
CA PHE A 142 -9.59 -7.88 -0.70
C PHE A 142 -9.09 -9.22 -1.23
N VAL A 143 -7.91 -9.22 -1.86
CA VAL A 143 -7.22 -10.42 -2.34
C VAL A 143 -5.87 -10.49 -1.65
N ALA A 144 -5.71 -11.48 -0.78
CA ALA A 144 -4.45 -11.72 -0.11
C ALA A 144 -3.44 -12.41 -1.04
N PHE A 145 -2.16 -12.02 -0.94
CA PHE A 145 -1.07 -12.80 -1.50
C PHE A 145 -0.03 -13.13 -0.42
N ASP A 146 0.74 -14.16 -0.68
CA ASP A 146 1.84 -14.60 0.18
C ASP A 146 3.17 -14.30 -0.53
N ARG A 147 3.97 -13.43 0.08
CA ARG A 147 5.28 -13.01 -0.46
C ARG A 147 6.26 -14.15 -0.63
N SER A 148 6.13 -15.22 0.15
CA SER A 148 7.01 -16.40 0.03
C SER A 148 6.72 -17.23 -1.22
N ARG A 149 5.63 -16.95 -1.93
CA ARG A 149 5.18 -17.69 -3.13
C ARG A 149 5.22 -16.84 -4.40
N THR A 150 5.79 -15.67 -4.34
CA THR A 150 6.05 -14.75 -5.46
C THR A 150 7.54 -14.49 -5.56
#